data_0b4d127b28c6733e25854504ef83ca05
#
_entry.id   0b4d127b28c6733e25854504ef83ca05
#
_cell.length_a   1.000
_cell.length_b   1.000
_cell.length_c   1.000
_cell.angle_alpha   90.00
_cell.angle_beta   90.00
_cell.angle_gamma   90.00
#
_symmetry.space_group_name_H-M   'P 1'
#
loop_
_entity.id
_entity.type
_entity.pdbx_description
1 polymer ?
#
loop_
_entity_poly.entity_id
_entity_poly.type
_entity_poly.pdbx_seq_one_letter_code
_entity_poly.pdbx_strand_id
1 'polypeptide(L)'
;MKNKNLILAVVALVIGALSATASRADDPDFLAFSTGWFDFNRKKDQGGELRLEYRLNKKLWEFKPFGTLAVVSNGMTFLGAGVLMDIYLGRRWVVTPSFAPTWWRGKTDDLDLGHGVEFRSQLEFAYRFDDRSRLGLSISHYSNAGLGDSNPGTESLMVNYSIPLGNFSKMFK
;
A
#
# COMPACT_ATOMS: atom_id res chain seq x y z
N MET A 1 3.24 -26.87 -20.84
CA MET A 1 4.37 -27.15 -19.94
C MET A 1 5.18 -25.89 -19.55
N LYS A 2 5.25 -24.81 -20.37
CA LYS A 2 6.04 -23.58 -20.08
C LYS A 2 5.61 -22.81 -18.82
N ASN A 3 4.31 -22.80 -18.48
CA ASN A 3 3.80 -21.99 -17.37
C ASN A 3 4.11 -22.57 -15.98
N LYS A 4 4.27 -23.90 -15.84
CA LYS A 4 4.61 -24.53 -14.55
C LYS A 4 5.99 -24.14 -14.05
N ASN A 5 6.97 -24.04 -14.95
CA ASN A 5 8.34 -23.66 -14.60
C ASN A 5 8.45 -22.19 -14.19
N LEU A 6 7.64 -21.32 -14.79
CA LEU A 6 7.57 -19.90 -14.40
C LEU A 6 6.95 -19.74 -13.02
N ILE A 7 5.87 -20.47 -12.71
CA ILE A 7 5.24 -20.46 -11.39
C ILE A 7 6.20 -21.00 -10.31
N LEU A 8 6.91 -22.11 -10.60
CA LEU A 8 7.92 -22.64 -9.68
C LEU A 8 9.07 -21.67 -9.45
N ALA A 9 9.54 -20.99 -10.50
CA ALA A 9 10.61 -19.99 -10.40
C ALA A 9 10.16 -18.77 -9.55
N VAL A 10 8.93 -18.30 -9.73
CA VAL A 10 8.36 -17.20 -8.94
C VAL A 10 8.18 -17.64 -7.48
N VAL A 11 7.66 -18.84 -7.22
CA VAL A 11 7.52 -19.40 -5.87
C VAL A 11 8.87 -19.59 -5.20
N ALA A 12 9.87 -20.09 -5.91
CA ALA A 12 11.24 -20.26 -5.40
C ALA A 12 11.90 -18.89 -5.09
N LEU A 13 11.65 -17.87 -5.94
CA LEU A 13 12.14 -16.50 -5.70
C LEU A 13 11.48 -15.88 -4.47
N VAL A 14 10.19 -16.09 -4.28
CA VAL A 14 9.44 -15.61 -3.10
C VAL A 14 9.91 -16.34 -1.84
N ILE A 15 10.10 -17.67 -1.88
CA ILE A 15 10.60 -18.46 -0.74
C ILE A 15 12.06 -18.08 -0.43
N GLY A 16 12.90 -17.86 -1.44
CA GLY A 16 14.27 -17.39 -1.27
C GLY A 16 14.37 -15.99 -0.66
N ALA A 17 13.46 -15.08 -1.02
CA ALA A 17 13.36 -13.75 -0.44
C ALA A 17 12.89 -13.79 1.03
N LEU A 18 12.03 -14.75 1.40
CA LEU A 18 11.58 -14.97 2.79
C LEU A 18 12.69 -15.56 3.69
N SER A 19 13.71 -16.18 3.09
CA SER A 19 14.86 -16.74 3.82
C SER A 19 15.99 -15.72 4.05
N ALA A 20 15.92 -14.53 3.46
CA ALA A 20 16.85 -13.45 3.76
C ALA A 20 16.64 -13.06 5.23
N THR A 21 17.57 -13.45 6.08
CA THR A 21 17.58 -13.14 7.51
C THR A 21 17.34 -11.66 7.69
N ALA A 22 16.14 -11.32 8.15
CA ALA A 22 15.77 -9.97 8.51
C ALA A 22 16.78 -9.46 9.52
N SER A 23 17.67 -8.57 9.10
CA SER A 23 18.41 -7.73 10.03
C SER A 23 17.36 -6.99 10.84
N ARG A 24 17.18 -7.39 12.08
CA ARG A 24 16.26 -6.77 13.04
C ARG A 24 16.77 -5.39 13.43
N ALA A 25 16.73 -4.45 12.49
CA ALA A 25 16.66 -3.07 12.86
C ALA A 25 15.18 -2.82 13.15
N ASP A 26 14.88 -2.59 14.40
CA ASP A 26 13.56 -2.23 14.87
C ASP A 26 13.19 -0.89 14.22
N ASP A 27 12.43 -0.93 13.12
CA ASP A 27 11.97 0.28 12.46
C ASP A 27 10.94 0.97 13.37
N PRO A 28 10.95 2.29 13.47
CA PRO A 28 9.94 3.02 14.21
C PRO A 28 8.57 2.91 13.51
N ASP A 29 7.53 3.38 14.19
CA ASP A 29 6.26 3.68 13.54
C ASP A 29 6.49 4.73 12.44
N PHE A 30 5.70 4.67 11.38
CA PHE A 30 5.77 5.61 10.27
C PHE A 30 4.47 6.39 10.09
N LEU A 31 4.62 7.65 9.74
CA LEU A 31 3.58 8.43 9.08
C LEU A 31 3.93 8.50 7.59
N ALA A 32 3.09 7.92 6.75
CA ALA A 32 3.32 7.88 5.31
C ALA A 32 2.34 8.81 4.59
N PHE A 33 2.87 9.69 3.75
CA PHE A 33 2.15 10.56 2.85
C PHE A 33 2.32 10.05 1.43
N SER A 34 1.22 9.98 0.69
CA SER A 34 1.27 9.56 -0.69
C SER A 34 0.43 10.48 -1.56
N THR A 35 0.90 10.70 -2.78
CA THR A 35 0.15 11.41 -3.82
C THR A 35 0.30 10.69 -5.15
N GLY A 36 -0.73 10.73 -5.95
CA GLY A 36 -0.68 10.01 -7.21
C GLY A 36 -1.95 10.09 -8.05
N TRP A 37 -2.10 9.14 -8.90
CA TRP A 37 -3.12 9.06 -9.93
C TRP A 37 -4.09 7.92 -9.64
N PHE A 38 -5.32 8.28 -9.33
CA PHE A 38 -6.44 7.37 -9.14
C PHE A 38 -7.05 6.99 -10.49
N ASP A 39 -7.51 5.75 -10.61
CA ASP A 39 -8.13 5.16 -11.80
C ASP A 39 -7.26 5.28 -13.07
N PHE A 40 -5.92 5.17 -12.89
CA PHE A 40 -4.97 5.41 -13.97
C PHE A 40 -5.09 4.39 -15.11
N ASN A 41 -5.52 3.18 -14.83
CA ASN A 41 -5.59 2.07 -15.77
C ASN A 41 -6.94 1.98 -16.49
N ARG A 42 -8.04 2.07 -15.75
CA ARG A 42 -9.39 1.89 -16.28
C ARG A 42 -9.96 3.15 -16.93
N LYS A 43 -9.51 4.31 -16.50
CA LYS A 43 -9.83 5.64 -17.08
C LYS A 43 -11.32 5.95 -17.11
N LYS A 44 -12.08 5.46 -16.14
CA LYS A 44 -13.51 5.75 -16.01
C LYS A 44 -13.72 7.09 -15.33
N ASP A 45 -13.00 7.32 -14.20
CA ASP A 45 -13.11 8.57 -13.45
C ASP A 45 -11.77 8.87 -12.78
N GLN A 46 -10.83 9.37 -13.59
CA GLN A 46 -9.48 9.68 -13.17
C GLN A 46 -9.44 10.89 -12.24
N GLY A 47 -8.54 10.83 -11.25
CA GLY A 47 -8.33 11.93 -10.33
C GLY A 47 -6.95 11.92 -9.67
N GLY A 48 -6.57 13.05 -9.08
CA GLY A 48 -5.46 13.11 -8.15
C GLY A 48 -5.85 12.49 -6.82
N GLU A 49 -5.04 11.58 -6.28
CA GLU A 49 -5.24 10.97 -4.97
C GLU A 49 -4.20 11.48 -3.97
N LEU A 50 -4.67 11.82 -2.76
CA LEU A 50 -3.84 12.05 -1.58
C LEU A 50 -4.16 10.98 -0.55
N ARG A 51 -3.12 10.39 0.07
CA ARG A 51 -3.29 9.34 1.08
C ARG A 51 -2.38 9.58 2.26
N LEU A 52 -2.91 9.33 3.45
CA LEU A 52 -2.21 9.33 4.72
C LEU A 52 -2.31 7.94 5.34
N GLU A 53 -1.19 7.39 5.78
CA GLU A 53 -1.15 6.12 6.50
C GLU A 53 -0.34 6.25 7.79
N TYR A 54 -0.89 5.71 8.87
CA TYR A 54 -0.17 5.46 10.11
C TYR A 54 0.19 3.98 10.17
N ARG A 55 1.49 3.68 10.11
CA ARG A 55 2.02 2.32 10.06
C ARG A 55 2.71 1.99 11.38
N LEU A 56 2.14 1.05 12.13
CA LEU A 56 2.69 0.58 13.39
C LEU A 56 3.88 -0.34 13.15
N ASN A 57 4.93 -0.21 13.97
CA ASN A 57 6.04 -1.17 13.95
C ASN A 57 5.74 -2.44 14.76
N LYS A 58 4.69 -2.43 15.60
CA LYS A 58 4.31 -3.61 16.38
C LYS A 58 3.92 -4.75 15.44
N LYS A 59 4.72 -5.80 15.43
CA LYS A 59 4.46 -6.98 14.62
C LYS A 59 3.44 -7.91 15.27
N LEU A 60 2.52 -8.42 14.45
CA LEU A 60 1.74 -9.61 14.70
C LEU A 60 2.28 -10.69 13.75
N TRP A 61 3.22 -11.51 14.20
CA TRP A 61 4.11 -12.35 13.41
C TRP A 61 5.00 -11.49 12.49
N GLU A 62 4.85 -11.59 11.15
CA GLU A 62 5.57 -10.76 10.19
C GLU A 62 4.76 -9.55 9.72
N PHE A 63 3.49 -9.45 10.11
CA PHE A 63 2.58 -8.40 9.70
C PHE A 63 2.59 -7.23 10.68
N LYS A 64 2.56 -6.02 10.14
CA LYS A 64 2.43 -4.76 10.88
C LYS A 64 1.07 -4.14 10.60
N PRO A 65 0.29 -3.78 11.63
CA PRO A 65 -0.98 -3.09 11.42
C PRO A 65 -0.77 -1.67 10.87
N PHE A 66 -1.72 -1.18 10.09
CA PHE A 66 -1.77 0.21 9.67
C PHE A 66 -3.21 0.70 9.51
N GLY A 67 -3.40 2.03 9.66
CA GLY A 67 -4.60 2.75 9.28
C GLY A 67 -4.35 3.62 8.06
N THR A 68 -5.38 3.84 7.23
CA THR A 68 -5.27 4.59 5.98
C THR A 68 -6.49 5.49 5.77
N LEU A 69 -6.24 6.70 5.28
CA LEU A 69 -7.24 7.65 4.79
C LEU A 69 -6.77 8.15 3.44
N ALA A 70 -7.64 8.06 2.43
CA ALA A 70 -7.37 8.60 1.11
C ALA A 70 -8.52 9.48 0.63
N VAL A 71 -8.19 10.54 -0.09
CA VAL A 71 -9.13 11.45 -0.75
C VAL A 71 -8.73 11.61 -2.20
N VAL A 72 -9.72 11.64 -3.08
CA VAL A 72 -9.55 11.80 -4.52
C VAL A 72 -10.18 13.10 -4.97
N SER A 73 -9.60 13.76 -5.96
CA SER A 73 -10.07 15.04 -6.47
C SER A 73 -11.49 15.02 -7.06
N ASN A 74 -11.99 13.84 -7.44
CA ASN A 74 -13.37 13.60 -7.88
C ASN A 74 -14.38 13.46 -6.72
N GLY A 75 -13.94 13.63 -5.45
CA GLY A 75 -14.78 13.57 -4.25
C GLY A 75 -14.82 12.21 -3.57
N MET A 76 -14.18 11.18 -4.12
CA MET A 76 -14.10 9.87 -3.46
C MET A 76 -13.18 9.92 -2.23
N THR A 77 -13.58 9.20 -1.19
CA THR A 77 -12.84 9.09 0.07
C THR A 77 -12.80 7.63 0.52
N PHE A 78 -11.65 7.17 0.99
CA PHE A 78 -11.44 5.81 1.49
C PHE A 78 -10.87 5.89 2.90
N LEU A 79 -11.49 5.17 3.84
CA LEU A 79 -11.02 5.01 5.22
C LEU A 79 -10.91 3.53 5.53
N GLY A 80 -9.78 3.09 6.06
CA GLY A 80 -9.59 1.68 6.35
C GLY A 80 -8.45 1.39 7.31
N ALA A 81 -8.33 0.11 7.63
CA ALA A 81 -7.21 -0.42 8.39
C ALA A 81 -6.83 -1.80 7.84
N GLY A 82 -5.57 -2.16 7.97
CA GLY A 82 -5.09 -3.41 7.39
C GLY A 82 -3.75 -3.83 7.94
N VAL A 83 -3.08 -4.68 7.18
CA VAL A 83 -1.76 -5.22 7.50
C VAL A 83 -0.80 -5.03 6.35
N LEU A 84 0.45 -4.81 6.68
CA LEU A 84 1.56 -4.75 5.74
C LEU A 84 2.72 -5.63 6.23
N MET A 85 3.62 -5.96 5.32
CA MET A 85 4.84 -6.69 5.61
C MET A 85 6.02 -6.01 4.90
N ASP A 86 7.07 -5.66 5.66
CA ASP A 86 8.29 -5.11 5.07
C ASP A 86 9.27 -6.22 4.71
N ILE A 87 9.58 -6.34 3.42
CA ILE A 87 10.58 -7.26 2.87
C ILE A 87 11.81 -6.44 2.48
N TYR A 88 12.90 -6.61 3.23
CA TYR A 88 14.14 -5.87 2.99
C TYR A 88 14.99 -6.57 1.94
N LEU A 89 15.32 -5.86 0.87
CA LEU A 89 16.26 -6.26 -0.16
C LEU A 89 17.61 -5.56 0.10
N GLY A 90 18.42 -6.17 0.96
CA GLY A 90 19.64 -5.55 1.47
C GLY A 90 19.35 -4.41 2.47
N ARG A 91 20.18 -3.36 2.46
CA ARG A 91 20.13 -2.28 3.47
C ARG A 91 19.24 -1.10 3.08
N ARG A 92 18.95 -0.93 1.78
CA ARG A 92 18.37 0.30 1.22
C ARG A 92 17.02 0.11 0.55
N TRP A 93 16.70 -1.06 0.09
CA TRP A 93 15.48 -1.30 -0.66
C TRP A 93 14.48 -2.09 0.17
N VAL A 94 13.23 -1.68 0.10
CA VAL A 94 12.13 -2.32 0.83
C VAL A 94 10.98 -2.55 -0.15
N VAL A 95 10.46 -3.76 -0.15
CA VAL A 95 9.21 -4.12 -0.82
C VAL A 95 8.16 -4.31 0.24
N THR A 96 7.04 -3.60 0.14
CA THR A 96 5.98 -3.64 1.15
C THR A 96 4.65 -4.01 0.50
N PRO A 97 4.29 -5.31 0.45
CA PRO A 97 2.91 -5.72 0.19
C PRO A 97 2.03 -5.31 1.37
N SER A 98 0.81 -4.87 1.07
CA SER A 98 -0.20 -4.53 2.07
C SER A 98 -1.61 -4.89 1.60
N PHE A 99 -2.49 -5.11 2.57
CA PHE A 99 -3.90 -5.40 2.34
C PHE A 99 -4.75 -4.71 3.39
N ALA A 100 -5.82 -4.04 2.97
CA ALA A 100 -6.75 -3.35 3.85
C ALA A 100 -8.18 -3.39 3.33
N PRO A 101 -9.15 -3.88 4.10
CA PRO A 101 -10.53 -3.47 3.92
C PRO A 101 -10.65 -1.96 4.15
N THR A 102 -11.34 -1.29 3.23
CA THR A 102 -11.58 0.15 3.26
C THR A 102 -13.06 0.42 3.09
N TRP A 103 -13.59 1.36 3.85
CA TRP A 103 -14.89 1.95 3.58
C TRP A 103 -14.70 3.13 2.64
N TRP A 104 -15.49 3.17 1.56
CA TRP A 104 -15.42 4.27 0.63
C TRP A 104 -16.75 5.02 0.49
N ARG A 105 -16.67 6.26 0.06
CA ARG A 105 -17.78 7.15 -0.26
C ARG A 105 -17.42 8.04 -1.45
N GLY A 106 -18.45 8.63 -2.06
CA GLY A 106 -18.24 9.60 -3.11
C GLY A 106 -18.33 9.00 -4.50
N LYS A 107 -19.37 8.17 -4.74
CA LYS A 107 -19.64 7.69 -6.10
C LYS A 107 -19.86 8.86 -7.03
N THR A 108 -19.38 8.75 -8.24
CA THR A 108 -19.62 9.70 -9.32
C THR A 108 -20.55 9.07 -10.36
N ASP A 109 -20.98 9.86 -11.36
CA ASP A 109 -21.80 9.36 -12.46
C ASP A 109 -21.04 8.32 -13.32
N ASP A 110 -19.70 8.45 -13.37
CA ASP A 110 -18.84 7.63 -14.22
C ASP A 110 -18.29 6.40 -13.49
N LEU A 111 -18.15 6.44 -12.14
CA LEU A 111 -17.58 5.35 -11.35
C LEU A 111 -18.33 5.14 -10.04
N ASP A 112 -18.99 3.99 -9.96
CA ASP A 112 -19.54 3.39 -8.74
C ASP A 112 -18.82 2.06 -8.51
N LEU A 113 -18.14 1.88 -7.37
CA LEU A 113 -17.41 0.66 -7.06
C LEU A 113 -18.31 -0.51 -6.65
N GLY A 114 -19.62 -0.27 -6.54
CA GLY A 114 -20.65 -1.31 -6.41
C GLY A 114 -20.92 -1.78 -4.98
N HIS A 115 -20.07 -1.49 -4.01
CA HIS A 115 -20.27 -1.83 -2.59
C HIS A 115 -19.54 -0.85 -1.70
N GLY A 116 -20.10 -0.54 -0.52
CA GLY A 116 -19.49 0.43 0.43
C GLY A 116 -18.17 -0.02 1.06
N VAL A 117 -17.82 -1.31 0.95
CA VAL A 117 -16.53 -1.85 1.39
C VAL A 117 -15.74 -2.29 0.17
N GLU A 118 -14.53 -1.78 0.07
CA GLU A 118 -13.54 -2.15 -0.95
C GLU A 118 -12.29 -2.71 -0.28
N PHE A 119 -11.72 -3.76 -0.84
CA PHE A 119 -10.46 -4.32 -0.40
C PHE A 119 -9.33 -3.72 -1.23
N ARG A 120 -8.40 -3.05 -0.56
CA ARG A 120 -7.19 -2.52 -1.18
C ARG A 120 -6.06 -3.51 -1.05
N SER A 121 -5.55 -3.99 -2.17
CA SER A 121 -4.27 -4.69 -2.28
C SER A 121 -3.23 -3.73 -2.84
N GLN A 122 -2.05 -3.63 -2.23
CA GLN A 122 -0.99 -2.71 -2.65
C GLN A 122 0.37 -3.38 -2.62
N LEU A 123 1.21 -3.01 -3.57
CA LEU A 123 2.63 -3.28 -3.56
C LEU A 123 3.39 -1.95 -3.63
N GLU A 124 4.26 -1.70 -2.66
CA GLU A 124 5.17 -0.56 -2.61
C GLU A 124 6.61 -1.02 -2.80
N PHE A 125 7.40 -0.29 -3.57
CA PHE A 125 8.84 -0.42 -3.70
C PHE A 125 9.49 0.90 -3.30
N ALA A 126 10.32 0.89 -2.26
CA ALA A 126 10.85 2.09 -1.64
C ALA A 126 12.35 2.03 -1.37
N TYR A 127 13.00 3.17 -1.51
CA TYR A 127 14.36 3.39 -1.03
C TYR A 127 14.32 3.91 0.40
N ARG A 128 15.10 3.28 1.29
CA ARG A 128 15.25 3.62 2.70
C ARG A 128 16.52 4.45 2.91
N PHE A 129 16.36 5.66 3.42
CA PHE A 129 17.43 6.59 3.77
C PHE A 129 18.11 6.21 5.10
N ASP A 130 19.21 6.90 5.44
CA ASP A 130 19.97 6.63 6.66
C ASP A 130 19.19 6.99 7.93
N ASP A 131 18.32 8.00 7.86
CA ASP A 131 17.39 8.41 8.92
C ASP A 131 16.16 7.50 9.02
N ARG A 132 16.13 6.42 8.22
CA ARG A 132 15.04 5.44 8.08
C ARG A 132 13.81 5.95 7.35
N SER A 133 13.75 7.21 6.93
CA SER A 133 12.68 7.65 6.02
C SER A 133 12.71 6.85 4.73
N ARG A 134 11.57 6.80 4.02
CA ARG A 134 11.45 6.01 2.80
C ARG A 134 10.79 6.84 1.70
N LEU A 135 11.32 6.76 0.50
CA LEU A 135 10.71 7.31 -0.71
C LEU A 135 10.47 6.17 -1.68
N GLY A 136 9.25 6.02 -2.16
CA GLY A 136 8.89 4.89 -3.00
C GLY A 136 7.76 5.17 -3.97
N LEU A 137 7.48 4.14 -4.76
CA LEU A 137 6.34 4.06 -5.67
C LEU A 137 5.45 2.91 -5.24
N SER A 138 4.14 3.07 -5.35
CA SER A 138 3.20 1.99 -5.11
C SER A 138 2.11 1.92 -6.17
N ILE A 139 1.67 0.69 -6.42
CA ILE A 139 0.46 0.40 -7.16
C ILE A 139 -0.55 -0.26 -6.23
N SER A 140 -1.78 0.22 -6.26
CA SER A 140 -2.89 -0.34 -5.48
C SER A 140 -4.01 -0.76 -6.41
N HIS A 141 -4.72 -1.81 -6.01
CA HIS A 141 -5.97 -2.24 -6.61
C HIS A 141 -7.06 -2.26 -5.55
N TYR A 142 -8.21 -1.69 -5.86
CA TYR A 142 -9.43 -1.72 -5.05
C TYR A 142 -10.47 -2.59 -5.73
N SER A 143 -11.12 -3.45 -4.96
CA SER A 143 -12.24 -4.26 -5.41
C SER A 143 -13.11 -4.69 -4.25
N ASN A 144 -14.41 -4.88 -4.48
CA ASN A 144 -15.31 -5.36 -3.43
C ASN A 144 -15.34 -6.88 -3.26
N ALA A 145 -14.46 -7.62 -3.97
CA ALA A 145 -14.38 -9.08 -3.93
C ALA A 145 -15.73 -9.80 -4.21
N GLY A 146 -16.63 -9.15 -4.94
CA GLY A 146 -17.95 -9.70 -5.26
C GLY A 146 -18.99 -9.56 -4.14
N LEU A 147 -18.78 -8.65 -3.18
CA LEU A 147 -19.78 -8.35 -2.14
C LEU A 147 -20.97 -7.53 -2.67
N GLY A 148 -20.82 -6.83 -3.79
CA GLY A 148 -21.87 -6.09 -4.47
C GLY A 148 -22.36 -6.78 -5.74
N ASP A 149 -23.40 -6.24 -6.37
CA ASP A 149 -23.96 -6.73 -7.64
C ASP A 149 -23.00 -6.46 -8.82
N SER A 150 -22.09 -5.52 -8.66
CA SER A 150 -21.03 -5.22 -9.61
C SER A 150 -19.69 -5.05 -8.89
N ASN A 151 -18.61 -5.35 -9.59
CA ASN A 151 -17.23 -5.19 -9.06
C ASN A 151 -16.35 -4.60 -10.16
N PRO A 152 -16.50 -3.31 -10.50
CA PRO A 152 -15.69 -2.69 -11.54
C PRO A 152 -14.22 -2.58 -11.14
N GLY A 153 -13.94 -2.39 -9.84
CA GLY A 153 -12.60 -2.17 -9.31
C GLY A 153 -11.95 -0.89 -9.85
N THR A 154 -10.84 -0.51 -9.26
CA THR A 154 -10.02 0.61 -9.74
C THR A 154 -8.57 0.47 -9.26
N GLU A 155 -7.63 1.19 -9.87
CA GLU A 155 -6.21 1.14 -9.53
C GLU A 155 -5.65 2.54 -9.30
N SER A 156 -4.68 2.64 -8.36
CA SER A 156 -3.92 3.87 -8.12
C SER A 156 -2.43 3.64 -8.28
N LEU A 157 -1.75 4.61 -8.88
CA LEU A 157 -0.29 4.69 -8.96
C LEU A 157 0.18 5.90 -8.16
N MET A 158 1.04 5.69 -7.16
CA MET A 158 1.38 6.73 -6.18
C MET A 158 2.87 6.81 -5.91
N VAL A 159 3.33 8.02 -5.59
CA VAL A 159 4.60 8.30 -4.92
C VAL A 159 4.33 8.35 -3.42
N ASN A 160 5.16 7.67 -2.63
CA ASN A 160 5.00 7.56 -1.18
C ASN A 160 6.24 8.12 -0.48
N TYR A 161 6.04 8.90 0.58
CA TYR A 161 7.09 9.31 1.49
C TYR A 161 6.72 8.95 2.92
N SER A 162 7.51 8.08 3.55
CA SER A 162 7.28 7.58 4.90
C SER A 162 8.28 8.21 5.87
N ILE A 163 7.80 8.89 6.89
CA ILE A 163 8.57 9.59 7.92
C ILE A 163 8.57 8.74 9.19
N PRO A 164 9.75 8.35 9.73
CA PRO A 164 9.82 7.66 11.00
C PRO A 164 9.43 8.60 12.16
N LEU A 165 8.46 8.20 12.97
CA LEU A 165 7.90 9.06 14.03
C LEU A 165 8.91 9.42 15.13
N GLY A 166 9.92 8.61 15.36
CA GLY A 166 11.04 8.94 16.24
C GLY A 166 11.83 10.19 15.80
N ASN A 167 11.74 10.56 14.51
CA ASN A 167 12.36 11.78 13.96
C ASN A 167 11.39 12.97 13.94
N PHE A 168 10.09 12.73 14.00
CA PHE A 168 9.08 13.79 13.91
C PHE A 168 9.22 14.82 15.03
N SER A 169 9.54 14.39 16.24
CA SER A 169 9.80 15.31 17.37
C SER A 169 11.07 16.16 17.20
N LYS A 170 11.96 15.81 16.28
CA LYS A 170 13.19 16.57 15.98
C LYS A 170 13.00 17.62 14.89
N MET A 171 11.95 17.49 14.06
CA MET A 171 11.65 18.44 12.99
C MET A 171 11.04 19.76 13.50
N PHE A 172 10.51 19.77 14.73
CA PHE A 172 9.84 20.92 15.35
C PHE A 172 10.63 21.52 16.53
N LYS A 173 11.90 21.14 16.70
CA LYS A 173 12.86 21.73 17.63
C LYS A 173 13.88 22.57 16.87
#